data_e8ac4ec589dbaacdba9562a08cef7313
#
_entry.id   e8ac4ec589dbaacdba9562a08cef7313
#
_cell.length_a   1.000
_cell.length_b   1.000
_cell.length_c   1.000
_cell.angle_alpha   90.00
_cell.angle_beta   90.00
_cell.angle_gamma   90.00
#
_symmetry.space_group_name_H-M   'P 1'
#
loop_
_entity.id
_entity.type
_entity.pdbx_description
1 polymer ?
#
loop_
_entity_poly.entity_id
_entity_poly.type
_entity_poly.pdbx_seq_one_letter_code
_entity_poly.pdbx_strand_id
1 'polypeptide(L)'
;RYRHFDKLEINVLYPFGYGLNYSKFKYGDLRVEPLTPSTFTVNFEIENRSSRAGTDVPQLYISPPTSDVDRPVRELKAFKRVHVGPNDTKEVEFQLPSSAFSYFHPEKLGWIVEDGRYDILIGNSSRDIQIEQTITLGDTSKLEN
;
A
#
# COMPACT_ATOMS: atom_id res chain seq x y z
N ARG A 1 -5.25 -20.11 -3.49
CA ARG A 1 -5.96 -19.71 -3.20
C ARG A 1 -6.35 -18.38 -3.57
N TYR A 2 -6.15 -17.46 -2.87
CA TYR A 2 -6.59 -16.34 -3.26
C TYR A 2 -5.82 -15.74 -4.36
N ARG A 3 -4.68 -16.10 -4.60
CA ARG A 3 -3.99 -15.65 -5.63
C ARG A 3 -4.57 -16.09 -6.90
N HIS A 4 -5.08 -17.25 -6.98
CA HIS A 4 -5.68 -17.81 -8.11
C HIS A 4 -6.93 -17.03 -8.40
N PHE A 5 -7.63 -16.62 -7.37
CA PHE A 5 -8.81 -15.91 -7.51
C PHE A 5 -8.52 -14.56 -8.10
N ASP A 6 -7.45 -13.92 -7.71
CA ASP A 6 -7.09 -12.66 -8.25
C ASP A 6 -6.84 -12.74 -9.72
N LYS A 7 -6.28 -13.79 -10.20
CA LYS A 7 -6.03 -13.93 -11.58
C LYS A 7 -7.30 -13.98 -12.31
N LEU A 8 -8.27 -14.65 -11.80
CA LEU A 8 -9.52 -14.76 -12.48
C LEU A 8 -10.18 -13.42 -12.55
N GLU A 9 -10.10 -12.67 -11.53
CA GLU A 9 -10.68 -11.39 -11.54
C GLU A 9 -10.09 -10.52 -12.59
N ILE A 10 -8.83 -10.54 -12.75
CA ILE A 10 -8.21 -9.75 -13.73
C ILE A 10 -8.63 -10.12 -15.08
N ASN A 11 -8.72 -11.39 -15.35
CA ASN A 11 -9.11 -11.81 -16.64
C ASN A 11 -10.52 -11.39 -16.96
N VAL A 12 -11.33 -11.32 -15.99
CA VAL A 12 -12.68 -10.96 -16.23
C VAL A 12 -12.82 -9.46 -16.37
N LEU A 13 -12.10 -8.72 -15.57
CA LEU A 13 -12.27 -7.31 -15.59
C LEU A 13 -11.65 -6.59 -16.74
N TYR A 14 -10.61 -7.14 -17.29
CA TYR A 14 -9.93 -6.43 -18.31
C TYR A 14 -10.07 -6.90 -19.70
N PRO A 15 -11.01 -7.70 -20.02
CA PRO A 15 -11.11 -8.14 -21.39
C PRO A 15 -11.55 -7.01 -22.28
N PHE A 16 -11.98 -5.93 -21.74
CA PHE A 16 -12.38 -4.88 -22.54
C PHE A 16 -11.35 -3.87 -22.75
N GLY A 17 -10.22 -4.19 -22.49
CA GLY A 17 -9.19 -3.27 -22.77
C GLY A 17 -8.99 -2.25 -21.80
N TYR A 18 -9.49 -2.46 -20.68
CA TYR A 18 -9.28 -1.53 -19.75
C TYR A 18 -7.95 -1.39 -19.36
N GLY A 19 -7.19 -2.25 -19.67
CA GLY A 19 -5.89 -2.15 -19.32
C GLY A 19 -5.29 -0.99 -19.92
N LEU A 20 -5.91 -0.47 -20.82
CA LEU A 20 -5.41 0.59 -21.37
C LEU A 20 -5.47 1.73 -20.60
N ASN A 21 -6.17 1.71 -19.65
CA ASN A 21 -6.32 2.75 -18.94
C ASN A 21 -5.24 3.01 -18.17
N TYR A 22 -4.29 3.64 -18.53
CA TYR A 22 -3.32 4.05 -17.74
C TYR A 22 -3.95 5.05 -16.91
N SER A 23 -3.62 5.11 -15.70
CA SER A 23 -4.19 6.00 -14.80
C SER A 23 -3.80 7.41 -15.10
N LYS A 24 -4.73 8.31 -15.04
CA LYS A 24 -4.42 9.71 -15.18
C LYS A 24 -3.96 10.25 -13.86
N PHE A 25 -4.02 9.47 -12.79
CA PHE A 25 -3.57 9.91 -11.49
C PHE A 25 -2.18 9.32 -11.23
N LYS A 26 -1.22 10.22 -10.96
CA LYS A 26 0.12 9.78 -10.74
C LYS A 26 0.49 10.03 -9.31
N TYR A 27 1.05 9.05 -8.64
CA TYR A 27 1.40 9.16 -7.24
C TYR A 27 2.89 9.46 -7.11
N GLY A 28 3.24 10.20 -6.10
CA GLY A 28 4.64 10.52 -5.89
C GLY A 28 4.90 11.05 -4.51
N ASP A 29 6.17 11.28 -4.21
CA ASP A 29 6.61 11.93 -3.00
C ASP A 29 6.13 11.20 -1.75
N LEU A 30 6.37 9.91 -1.68
CA LEU A 30 5.92 9.12 -0.54
C LEU A 30 6.83 9.35 0.65
N ARG A 31 6.24 9.63 1.80
CA ARG A 31 6.98 9.86 3.03
C ARG A 31 6.29 9.10 4.14
N VAL A 32 7.02 8.34 4.90
CA VAL A 32 6.48 7.58 6.00
C VAL A 32 7.24 7.97 7.25
N GLU A 33 6.55 8.48 8.24
CA GLU A 33 7.20 8.98 9.44
C GLU A 33 6.44 8.60 10.67
N PRO A 34 7.11 8.38 11.78
CA PRO A 34 6.40 8.12 13.01
C PRO A 34 5.77 9.42 13.51
N LEU A 35 4.52 9.35 13.90
CA LEU A 35 3.84 10.50 14.43
C LEU A 35 3.85 10.44 15.95
N THR A 36 3.61 9.28 16.51
CA THR A 36 3.70 9.06 17.94
C THR A 36 4.35 7.69 18.07
N PRO A 37 4.66 7.26 19.27
CA PRO A 37 5.24 5.93 19.41
C PRO A 37 4.36 4.81 18.87
N SER A 38 3.07 5.06 18.74
CA SER A 38 2.19 4.01 18.27
C SER A 38 1.47 4.34 17.00
N THR A 39 1.85 5.36 16.30
CA THR A 39 1.16 5.78 15.08
C THR A 39 2.16 6.26 14.04
N PHE A 40 1.92 5.89 12.80
CA PHE A 40 2.75 6.34 11.70
C PHE A 40 1.91 7.17 10.76
N THR A 41 2.55 8.14 10.12
CA THR A 41 1.88 8.95 9.12
C THR A 41 2.47 8.59 7.77
N VAL A 42 1.63 8.37 6.81
CA VAL A 42 2.05 8.07 5.44
C VAL A 42 1.48 9.17 4.56
N ASN A 43 2.35 9.94 3.93
CA ASN A 43 1.93 11.04 3.08
C ASN A 43 2.44 10.85 1.66
N PHE A 44 1.63 11.21 0.71
CA PHE A 44 2.06 11.17 -0.69
C PHE A 44 1.19 12.13 -1.48
N GLU A 45 1.53 12.35 -2.72
CA GLU A 45 0.78 13.26 -3.56
C GLU A 45 0.13 12.53 -4.70
N ILE A 46 -1.05 12.98 -5.11
CA ILE A 46 -1.71 12.47 -6.29
C ILE A 46 -1.83 13.63 -7.25
N GLU A 47 -1.32 13.45 -8.43
CA GLU A 47 -1.41 14.45 -9.46
C GLU A 47 -2.40 13.99 -10.52
N ASN A 48 -3.37 14.80 -10.85
CA ASN A 48 -4.33 14.47 -11.90
C ASN A 48 -3.80 15.09 -13.18
N ARG A 49 -3.35 14.26 -14.10
CA ARG A 49 -2.77 14.74 -15.34
C ARG A 49 -3.77 14.89 -16.45
N SER A 50 -5.01 15.05 -16.13
CA SER A 50 -6.03 15.15 -17.13
C SER A 50 -6.66 16.52 -17.06
N SER A 51 -7.34 16.90 -18.10
CA SER A 51 -8.04 18.16 -18.13
C SER A 51 -9.40 18.06 -17.46
N ARG A 52 -9.74 16.93 -16.89
CA ARG A 52 -10.98 16.75 -16.20
C ARG A 52 -10.75 16.38 -14.78
N ALA A 53 -11.57 16.88 -13.88
CA ALA A 53 -11.51 16.47 -12.50
C ALA A 53 -11.88 14.99 -12.39
N GLY A 54 -11.44 14.34 -11.38
CA GLY A 54 -11.78 12.95 -11.17
C GLY A 54 -11.59 12.52 -9.74
N THR A 55 -12.01 11.31 -9.44
CA THR A 55 -11.90 10.74 -8.12
C THR A 55 -11.05 9.51 -8.22
N ASP A 56 -10.14 9.35 -7.26
CA ASP A 56 -9.29 8.17 -7.22
C ASP A 56 -9.44 7.57 -5.82
N VAL A 57 -9.12 6.31 -5.71
CA VAL A 57 -9.18 5.63 -4.42
C VAL A 57 -7.84 4.97 -4.19
N PRO A 58 -6.86 5.70 -3.68
CA PRO A 58 -5.59 5.09 -3.38
C PRO A 58 -5.75 4.10 -2.26
N GLN A 59 -5.05 3.00 -2.37
CA GLN A 59 -5.10 1.92 -1.41
C GLN A 59 -3.71 1.70 -0.86
N LEU A 60 -3.61 1.51 0.43
CA LEU A 60 -2.34 1.29 1.07
C LEU A 60 -2.24 -0.14 1.52
N TYR A 61 -1.18 -0.80 1.08
CA TYR A 61 -0.95 -2.19 1.43
C TYR A 61 0.32 -2.29 2.23
N ILE A 62 0.42 -3.27 3.08
CA ILE A 62 1.63 -3.52 3.82
C ILE A 62 2.04 -4.96 3.59
N SER A 63 3.32 -5.13 3.29
CA SER A 63 3.88 -6.45 3.11
C SER A 63 4.81 -6.70 4.29
N PRO A 64 4.59 -7.73 5.05
CA PRO A 64 5.40 -7.95 6.26
C PRO A 64 6.73 -8.59 5.93
N PRO A 65 7.60 -8.74 6.90
CA PRO A 65 8.87 -9.39 6.67
C PRO A 65 8.63 -10.80 6.18
N THR A 66 9.45 -11.24 5.27
CA THR A 66 9.22 -12.55 4.69
C THR A 66 10.19 -13.55 5.13
N SER A 67 10.82 -13.33 6.21
CA SER A 67 11.92 -14.16 6.57
C SER A 67 11.58 -15.58 6.72
N ASP A 68 10.47 -15.93 7.22
CA ASP A 68 10.23 -17.30 7.47
C ASP A 68 9.11 -17.89 6.74
N VAL A 69 8.50 -17.27 5.85
CA VAL A 69 7.41 -17.88 5.26
C VAL A 69 7.30 -17.48 3.93
N ASP A 70 6.82 -18.32 3.14
CA ASP A 70 6.62 -17.97 1.88
C ASP A 70 5.40 -17.28 1.81
N ARG A 71 5.24 -16.13 2.11
CA ARG A 71 4.10 -15.51 2.00
C ARG A 71 4.22 -14.31 1.26
N PRO A 72 3.76 -14.16 0.18
CA PRO A 72 3.81 -13.07 -0.64
C PRO A 72 2.80 -12.09 -0.36
N VAL A 73 2.26 -12.08 0.71
CA VAL A 73 1.13 -11.35 0.90
C VAL A 73 1.27 -9.89 1.08
N ARG A 74 0.42 -9.11 0.47
CA ARG A 74 0.26 -7.71 0.72
C ARG A 74 -1.11 -7.58 1.28
N GLU A 75 -1.24 -6.94 2.40
CA GLU A 75 -2.55 -6.80 3.01
C GLU A 75 -3.03 -5.38 2.93
N LEU A 76 -4.26 -5.19 2.51
CA LEU A 76 -4.84 -3.86 2.42
C LEU A 76 -5.09 -3.33 3.81
N LYS A 77 -4.52 -2.20 4.12
CA LYS A 77 -4.65 -1.63 5.45
C LYS A 77 -5.44 -0.34 5.49
N ALA A 78 -5.51 0.37 4.39
CA ALA A 78 -6.24 1.63 4.38
C ALA A 78 -6.59 2.03 2.96
N PHE A 79 -7.61 2.83 2.81
CA PHE A 79 -7.91 3.41 1.52
C PHE A 79 -8.63 4.72 1.76
N LYS A 80 -8.67 5.56 0.76
CA LYS A 80 -9.30 6.85 0.91
C LYS A 80 -9.82 7.29 -0.46
N ARG A 81 -10.93 7.97 -0.47
CA ARG A 81 -11.48 8.47 -1.70
C ARG A 81 -11.03 9.90 -1.85
N VAL A 82 -10.39 10.23 -2.92
CA VAL A 82 -9.79 11.53 -3.10
C VAL A 82 -10.23 12.14 -4.41
N HIS A 83 -10.74 13.35 -4.37
CA HIS A 83 -11.17 14.05 -5.56
C HIS A 83 -10.07 15.04 -5.93
N VAL A 84 -9.64 15.00 -7.17
CA VAL A 84 -8.54 15.86 -7.62
C VAL A 84 -8.99 16.62 -8.84
N GLY A 85 -8.86 17.93 -8.81
CA GLY A 85 -9.24 18.76 -9.93
C GLY A 85 -8.34 18.58 -11.14
N PRO A 86 -8.70 19.17 -12.24
CA PRO A 86 -7.93 19.00 -13.46
C PRO A 86 -6.55 19.61 -13.32
N ASN A 87 -5.56 18.88 -13.71
CA ASN A 87 -4.18 19.31 -13.68
C ASN A 87 -3.76 19.78 -12.27
N ASP A 88 -4.35 19.21 -11.26
CA ASP A 88 -4.09 19.64 -9.90
C ASP A 88 -3.37 18.52 -9.16
N THR A 89 -2.80 18.85 -8.01
CA THR A 89 -2.09 17.89 -7.18
C THR A 89 -2.68 17.99 -5.78
N LYS A 90 -2.93 16.87 -5.17
CA LYS A 90 -3.49 16.86 -3.84
C LYS A 90 -2.65 15.99 -2.94
N GLU A 91 -2.45 16.45 -1.72
CA GLU A 91 -1.69 15.67 -0.80
C GLU A 91 -2.62 14.74 -0.03
N VAL A 92 -2.21 13.51 0.18
CA VAL A 92 -3.02 12.51 0.86
C VAL A 92 -2.27 12.02 2.06
N GLU A 93 -2.95 11.87 3.16
CA GLU A 93 -2.34 11.40 4.36
C GLU A 93 -3.10 10.22 4.92
N PHE A 94 -2.41 9.17 5.30
CA PHE A 94 -3.00 8.07 6.05
C PHE A 94 -2.32 8.05 7.40
N GLN A 95 -3.07 7.79 8.45
CA GLN A 95 -2.48 7.61 9.76
C GLN A 95 -2.68 6.15 10.12
N LEU A 96 -1.62 5.45 10.40
CA LEU A 96 -1.68 4.04 10.68
C LEU A 96 -1.25 3.76 12.10
N PRO A 97 -2.08 3.08 12.87
CA PRO A 97 -1.63 2.67 14.19
C PRO A 97 -0.60 1.57 13.99
N SER A 98 0.23 1.36 14.98
CA SER A 98 1.24 0.34 14.84
C SER A 98 0.63 -1.04 14.64
N SER A 99 -0.61 -1.23 15.07
CA SER A 99 -1.27 -2.51 14.86
C SER A 99 -1.53 -2.79 13.38
N ALA A 100 -1.45 -1.77 12.53
CA ALA A 100 -1.63 -2.01 11.11
C ALA A 100 -0.51 -2.88 10.55
N PHE A 101 0.61 -2.96 11.26
CA PHE A 101 1.71 -3.78 10.80
C PHE A 101 1.60 -5.21 11.32
N SER A 102 0.53 -5.54 12.00
CA SER A 102 0.38 -6.91 12.47
C SER A 102 -0.03 -7.82 11.33
N TYR A 103 0.33 -9.06 11.42
CA TYR A 103 -0.11 -10.04 10.44
C TYR A 103 -0.30 -11.36 11.18
N PHE A 104 -1.07 -12.24 10.62
CA PHE A 104 -1.38 -13.50 11.26
C PHE A 104 -0.24 -14.47 11.05
N HIS A 105 0.32 -14.98 12.13
CA HIS A 105 1.43 -15.91 12.03
C HIS A 105 0.88 -17.31 12.26
N PRO A 106 0.99 -18.18 11.31
CA PRO A 106 0.36 -19.49 11.42
C PRO A 106 0.89 -20.33 12.57
N GLU A 107 2.15 -20.21 12.85
CA GLU A 107 2.69 -21.00 13.92
C GLU A 107 2.37 -20.45 15.28
N LYS A 108 2.25 -19.17 15.40
CA LYS A 108 1.93 -18.57 16.67
C LYS A 108 0.44 -18.41 16.84
N LEU A 109 -0.31 -18.74 15.81
CA LEU A 109 -1.76 -18.71 15.84
C LEU A 109 -2.31 -17.40 16.35
N GLY A 110 -1.76 -16.32 15.88
CA GLY A 110 -2.26 -15.03 16.28
C GLY A 110 -1.70 -13.91 15.43
N TRP A 111 -2.18 -12.72 15.70
CA TRP A 111 -1.71 -11.55 14.99
C TRP A 111 -0.54 -11.00 15.74
N ILE A 112 0.56 -10.78 15.07
CA ILE A 112 1.76 -10.29 15.71
C ILE A 112 2.37 -9.18 14.89
N VAL A 113 3.18 -8.35 15.54
CA VAL A 113 3.96 -7.34 14.86
C VAL A 113 5.40 -7.69 15.16
N GLU A 114 6.13 -8.07 14.14
CA GLU A 114 7.51 -8.45 14.34
C GLU A 114 8.43 -7.33 14.00
N ASP A 115 9.62 -7.31 14.60
CA ASP A 115 10.63 -6.38 14.17
C ASP A 115 11.09 -6.81 12.79
N GLY A 116 11.43 -5.88 11.98
CA GLY A 116 11.92 -6.23 10.66
C GLY A 116 11.52 -5.19 9.65
N ARG A 117 11.69 -5.54 8.39
CA ARG A 117 11.42 -4.63 7.32
C ARG A 117 10.07 -4.87 6.73
N TYR A 118 9.32 -3.81 6.60
CA TYR A 118 7.99 -3.89 6.04
C TYR A 118 7.96 -2.99 4.81
N ASP A 119 7.23 -3.42 3.80
CA ASP A 119 7.07 -2.58 2.62
C ASP A 119 5.71 -1.94 2.67
N ILE A 120 5.67 -0.65 2.45
CA ILE A 120 4.43 0.09 2.34
C ILE A 120 4.22 0.38 0.88
N LEU A 121 3.09 -0.06 0.34
CA LEU A 121 2.83 0.01 -1.08
C LEU A 121 1.55 0.77 -1.32
N ILE A 122 1.55 1.69 -2.25
CA ILE A 122 0.36 2.46 -2.54
C ILE A 122 0.03 2.36 -4.01
N GLY A 123 -1.20 2.04 -4.29
CA GLY A 123 -1.65 1.92 -5.66
C GLY A 123 -3.15 1.93 -5.73
N ASN A 124 -3.67 1.64 -6.89
CA ASN A 124 -5.10 1.59 -7.09
C ASN A 124 -5.62 0.19 -6.85
N SER A 125 -4.74 -0.78 -6.78
CA SER A 125 -5.10 -2.15 -6.46
C SER A 125 -3.82 -2.86 -6.10
N SER A 126 -3.92 -4.07 -5.61
CA SER A 126 -2.73 -4.83 -5.22
C SER A 126 -1.85 -5.14 -6.42
N ARG A 127 -2.38 -5.03 -7.62
CA ARG A 127 -1.58 -5.32 -8.78
C ARG A 127 -1.08 -4.08 -9.45
N ASP A 128 -1.56 -2.92 -9.10
CA ASP A 128 -1.16 -1.70 -9.72
C ASP A 128 -0.55 -0.79 -8.69
N ILE A 129 0.59 -1.19 -8.17
CA ILE A 129 1.29 -0.41 -7.18
C ILE A 129 2.11 0.65 -7.89
N GLN A 130 1.95 1.88 -7.51
CA GLN A 130 2.68 2.96 -8.14
C GLN A 130 3.88 3.39 -7.33
N ILE A 131 3.80 3.40 -6.02
CA ILE A 131 4.94 3.82 -5.22
C ILE A 131 5.07 2.92 -4.01
N GLU A 132 6.26 2.79 -3.51
CA GLU A 132 6.48 1.97 -2.35
C GLU A 132 7.66 2.45 -1.54
N GLN A 133 7.69 2.13 -0.30
CA GLN A 133 8.79 2.49 0.57
C GLN A 133 8.93 1.43 1.64
N THR A 134 10.16 1.08 1.98
CA THR A 134 10.42 0.11 3.00
C THR A 134 10.70 0.83 4.30
N ILE A 135 10.14 0.36 5.38
CA ILE A 135 10.45 0.91 6.69
C ILE A 135 10.90 -0.24 7.57
N THR A 136 11.55 0.10 8.66
CA THR A 136 12.01 -0.90 9.59
C THR A 136 11.40 -0.65 10.94
N LEU A 137 10.87 -1.68 11.54
CA LEU A 137 10.32 -1.58 12.88
C LEU A 137 11.26 -2.29 13.83
N GLY A 138 11.35 -1.77 15.03
CA GLY A 138 12.14 -2.40 16.05
C GLY A 138 13.57 -1.95 16.06
N ASP A 139 14.42 -2.75 16.66
CA ASP A 139 15.80 -2.38 16.85
C ASP A 139 16.55 -2.60 15.56
N THR A 140 16.93 -1.53 14.90
CA THR A 140 17.58 -1.66 13.61
C THR A 140 18.95 -2.27 13.74
N SER A 141 19.58 -2.22 14.89
CA SER A 141 20.89 -2.79 14.98
C SER A 141 20.82 -4.30 14.85
N LYS A 142 19.70 -4.90 15.15
CA LYS A 142 19.58 -6.32 14.98
C LYS A 142 19.47 -6.69 13.52
N LEU A 143 18.96 -5.80 12.74
CA LEU A 143 18.77 -6.11 11.35
C LEU A 143 20.00 -5.95 10.52
N GLU A 144 20.96 -5.27 11.05
CA GLU A 144 22.18 -5.09 10.31
C GLU A 144 23.06 -6.28 10.40
N ASN A 145 22.78 -7.20 11.21
CA ASN A 145 23.60 -8.40 11.31
C ASN A 145 23.00 -9.56 10.53
#